data_c37ea9a16250e7e84dd73b2cc85f8742
#
_entry.id   c37ea9a16250e7e84dd73b2cc85f8742
#
_cell.length_a   1.000
_cell.length_b   1.000
_cell.length_c   1.000
_cell.angle_alpha   90.00
_cell.angle_beta   90.00
_cell.angle_gamma   90.00
#
_symmetry.space_group_name_H-M   'P 1'
#
loop_
_entity.id
_entity.type
_entity.pdbx_description
1 polymer ?
#
loop_
_entity_poly.entity_id
_entity_poly.type
_entity_poly.pdbx_seq_one_letter_code
_entity_poly.pdbx_strand_id
1 'polypeptide(L)'
;MKIFALADIHGELDRLDLVCERAKREKPDMILVAGDLTRFGPREDAETVINRLAATNAKVLAIPGNGDTEDVTGFLDEAGINLDKQSHRHGDVGLVGMGMPTSMVLGGMLLTQYATLDDAMEEVKDCDTTIFVSHMPPAGTKTDMIFTEEHVGSNFVKSFAEEKQPELLICGHIHESRAIDHIGNTLVVNPGAVAEGYIAEIDLDGEDGIDVKLHRLDEKG
;
A
#
# COMPACT_ATOMS: atom_id res chain seq x y z
N MET A 1 17.44 -0.99 -1.39
CA MET A 1 16.50 -0.73 -0.28
C MET A 1 15.41 -1.79 -0.31
N LYS A 2 15.23 -2.50 0.83
CA LYS A 2 14.23 -3.58 0.92
C LYS A 2 12.93 -3.07 1.55
N ILE A 3 11.80 -3.32 0.89
CA ILE A 3 10.46 -2.93 1.35
C ILE A 3 9.59 -4.19 1.47
N PHE A 4 8.80 -4.28 2.56
CA PHE A 4 7.67 -5.18 2.61
C PHE A 4 6.41 -4.40 2.28
N ALA A 5 5.68 -4.82 1.24
CA ALA A 5 4.38 -4.28 0.88
C ALA A 5 3.28 -5.21 1.42
N LEU A 6 2.39 -4.62 2.20
CA LEU A 6 1.26 -5.27 2.86
C LEU A 6 -0.03 -4.59 2.43
N ALA A 7 -1.13 -5.35 2.37
CA ALA A 7 -2.48 -4.83 2.19
C ALA A 7 -3.47 -5.71 2.95
N ASP A 8 -4.63 -5.16 3.27
CA ASP A 8 -5.80 -5.93 3.70
C ASP A 8 -5.49 -6.84 4.91
N ILE A 9 -4.98 -6.21 5.98
CA ILE A 9 -4.63 -6.90 7.24
C ILE A 9 -5.92 -7.31 7.97
N HIS A 10 -6.96 -6.46 7.93
CA HIS A 10 -8.28 -6.71 8.50
C HIS A 10 -8.27 -7.16 9.97
N GLY A 11 -7.26 -6.74 10.74
CA GLY A 11 -7.12 -7.11 12.15
C GLY A 11 -6.73 -8.57 12.40
N GLU A 12 -6.32 -9.32 11.37
CA GLU A 12 -5.91 -10.73 11.49
C GLU A 12 -4.51 -10.84 12.15
N LEU A 13 -4.50 -10.73 13.48
CA LEU A 13 -3.26 -10.60 14.26
C LEU A 13 -2.36 -11.83 14.18
N ASP A 14 -2.90 -13.04 14.02
CA ASP A 14 -2.10 -14.27 13.87
C ASP A 14 -1.31 -14.24 12.57
N ARG A 15 -1.91 -13.73 11.48
CA ARG A 15 -1.22 -13.53 10.20
C ARG A 15 -0.19 -12.42 10.27
N LEU A 16 -0.55 -11.33 10.95
CA LEU A 16 0.38 -10.22 11.19
C LEU A 16 1.61 -10.64 11.99
N ASP A 17 1.47 -11.53 12.97
CA ASP A 17 2.61 -12.05 13.73
C ASP A 17 3.61 -12.80 12.83
N LEU A 18 3.14 -13.56 11.83
CA LEU A 18 4.02 -14.19 10.84
C LEU A 18 4.77 -13.16 9.99
N VAL A 19 4.10 -12.06 9.61
CA VAL A 19 4.75 -10.92 8.93
C VAL A 19 5.85 -10.34 9.82
N CYS A 20 5.54 -10.07 11.09
CA CYS A 20 6.49 -9.50 12.05
C CYS A 20 7.69 -10.42 12.29
N GLU A 21 7.49 -11.74 12.40
CA GLU A 21 8.58 -12.72 12.52
C GLU A 21 9.48 -12.70 11.29
N ARG A 22 8.88 -12.66 10.10
CA ARG A 22 9.63 -12.55 8.85
C ARG A 22 10.39 -11.23 8.77
N ALA A 23 9.76 -10.11 9.11
CA ALA A 23 10.39 -8.79 9.10
C ALA A 23 11.58 -8.70 10.08
N LYS A 24 11.47 -9.30 11.28
CA LYS A 24 12.60 -9.37 12.24
C LYS A 24 13.78 -10.17 11.70
N ARG A 25 13.53 -11.23 10.92
CA ARG A 25 14.56 -12.06 10.28
C ARG A 25 15.20 -11.37 9.08
N GLU A 26 14.38 -10.79 8.20
CA GLU A 26 14.82 -10.27 6.90
C GLU A 26 15.16 -8.79 6.91
N LYS A 27 14.75 -8.08 7.98
CA LYS A 27 15.07 -6.68 8.30
C LYS A 27 14.81 -5.74 7.11
N PRO A 28 13.57 -5.62 6.64
CA PRO A 28 13.25 -4.61 5.63
C PRO A 28 13.53 -3.22 6.18
N ASP A 29 13.94 -2.31 5.32
CA ASP A 29 14.14 -0.90 5.66
C ASP A 29 12.79 -0.23 5.93
N MET A 30 11.73 -0.66 5.20
CA MET A 30 10.40 -0.08 5.28
C MET A 30 9.31 -1.14 5.15
N ILE A 31 8.18 -0.88 5.81
CA ILE A 31 6.92 -1.60 5.63
C ILE A 31 5.88 -0.59 5.16
N LEU A 32 5.28 -0.84 3.99
CA LEU A 32 4.21 -0.05 3.41
C LEU A 32 2.89 -0.81 3.51
N VAL A 33 1.86 -0.19 4.09
CA VAL A 33 0.53 -0.78 4.24
C VAL A 33 -0.44 -0.07 3.31
N ALA A 34 -0.92 -0.77 2.29
CA ALA A 34 -1.83 -0.27 1.27
C ALA A 34 -3.32 -0.38 1.67
N GLY A 35 -3.63 -0.02 2.92
CA GLY A 35 -5.00 0.09 3.44
C GLY A 35 -5.55 -1.17 4.09
N ASP A 36 -6.75 -1.03 4.66
CA ASP A 36 -7.52 -2.04 5.37
C ASP A 36 -6.72 -2.69 6.52
N LEU A 37 -6.23 -1.81 7.44
CA LEU A 37 -5.60 -2.24 8.68
C LEU A 37 -6.60 -2.99 9.55
N THR A 38 -7.87 -2.51 9.55
CA THR A 38 -8.97 -3.04 10.35
C THR A 38 -10.12 -3.53 9.47
N ARG A 39 -11.12 -4.14 10.07
CA ARG A 39 -12.39 -4.47 9.43
C ARG A 39 -13.52 -3.69 10.13
N PHE A 40 -13.62 -2.40 9.81
CA PHE A 40 -14.53 -1.45 10.47
C PHE A 40 -14.32 -1.40 12.00
N GLY A 41 -13.09 -1.70 12.43
CA GLY A 41 -12.70 -1.70 13.83
C GLY A 41 -12.46 -0.29 14.37
N PRO A 42 -12.41 -0.14 15.70
CA PRO A 42 -12.05 1.10 16.35
C PRO A 42 -10.55 1.41 16.19
N ARG A 43 -10.16 2.61 16.55
CA ARG A 43 -8.77 3.09 16.57
C ARG A 43 -7.80 2.13 17.24
N GLU A 44 -8.19 1.55 18.38
CA GLU A 44 -7.36 0.65 19.19
C GLU A 44 -6.91 -0.60 18.43
N ASP A 45 -7.72 -1.07 17.47
CA ASP A 45 -7.36 -2.20 16.62
C ASP A 45 -6.23 -1.80 15.66
N ALA A 46 -6.32 -0.61 15.04
CA ALA A 46 -5.26 -0.07 14.18
C ALA A 46 -3.98 0.21 14.98
N GLU A 47 -4.08 0.75 16.20
CA GLU A 47 -2.96 0.94 17.11
C GLU A 47 -2.25 -0.40 17.40
N THR A 48 -3.03 -1.47 17.62
CA THR A 48 -2.47 -2.81 17.85
C THR A 48 -1.70 -3.32 16.63
N VAL A 49 -2.25 -3.16 15.43
CA VAL A 49 -1.60 -3.54 14.16
C VAL A 49 -0.28 -2.77 13.98
N ILE A 50 -0.33 -1.44 14.09
CA ILE A 50 0.84 -0.58 13.86
C ILE A 50 1.92 -0.81 14.92
N ASN A 51 1.56 -0.96 16.20
CA ASN A 51 2.52 -1.24 17.27
C ASN A 51 3.27 -2.56 17.03
N ARG A 52 2.60 -3.61 16.50
CA ARG A 52 3.28 -4.88 16.15
C ARG A 52 4.26 -4.68 14.99
N LEU A 53 3.86 -3.95 13.95
CA LEU A 53 4.74 -3.65 12.82
C LEU A 53 5.94 -2.79 13.26
N ALA A 54 5.73 -1.75 14.06
CA ALA A 54 6.78 -0.88 14.57
C ALA A 54 7.81 -1.65 15.45
N ALA A 55 7.37 -2.70 16.16
CA ALA A 55 8.26 -3.56 16.96
C ALA A 55 9.25 -4.39 16.11
N THR A 56 9.16 -4.35 14.79
CA THR A 56 10.13 -4.97 13.86
C THR A 56 11.35 -4.10 13.60
N ASN A 57 11.31 -2.83 14.01
CA ASN A 57 12.28 -1.74 13.75
C ASN A 57 12.34 -1.27 12.28
N ALA A 58 11.47 -1.74 11.41
CA ALA A 58 11.29 -1.16 10.07
C ALA A 58 10.53 0.17 10.18
N LYS A 59 10.78 1.11 9.26
CA LYS A 59 9.93 2.28 9.13
C LYS A 59 8.56 1.86 8.60
N VAL A 60 7.48 2.24 9.28
CA VAL A 60 6.12 1.94 8.85
C VAL A 60 5.48 3.20 8.28
N LEU A 61 4.86 3.09 7.09
CA LEU A 61 3.95 4.07 6.54
C LEU A 61 2.69 3.34 6.06
N ALA A 62 1.55 3.98 6.18
CA ALA A 62 0.26 3.38 5.85
C ALA A 62 -0.68 4.40 5.21
N ILE A 63 -1.62 3.91 4.42
CA ILE A 63 -2.82 4.62 4.01
C ILE A 63 -4.04 3.91 4.59
N PRO A 64 -5.17 4.60 4.83
CA PRO A 64 -6.42 3.93 5.18
C PRO A 64 -7.05 3.26 3.96
N GLY A 65 -7.73 2.11 4.18
CA GLY A 65 -8.59 1.44 3.21
C GLY A 65 -10.08 1.66 3.52
N ASN A 66 -10.97 1.00 2.77
CA ASN A 66 -12.42 1.13 2.97
C ASN A 66 -12.94 0.44 4.25
N GLY A 67 -12.17 -0.47 4.82
CA GLY A 67 -12.42 -1.06 6.13
C GLY A 67 -11.93 -0.21 7.31
N ASP A 68 -11.26 0.93 7.04
CA ASP A 68 -10.72 1.80 8.06
C ASP A 68 -11.62 3.02 8.26
N THR A 69 -11.95 3.31 9.53
CA THR A 69 -12.79 4.45 9.91
C THR A 69 -12.00 5.77 9.93
N GLU A 70 -12.70 6.90 10.08
CA GLU A 70 -12.05 8.20 10.25
C GLU A 70 -11.17 8.25 11.52
N ASP A 71 -11.54 7.53 12.58
CA ASP A 71 -10.74 7.44 13.81
C ASP A 71 -9.40 6.73 13.55
N VAL A 72 -9.39 5.71 12.65
CA VAL A 72 -8.15 5.05 12.20
C VAL A 72 -7.30 6.03 11.39
N THR A 73 -7.89 6.77 10.45
CA THR A 73 -7.17 7.80 9.67
C THR A 73 -6.56 8.86 10.59
N GLY A 74 -7.33 9.36 11.55
CA GLY A 74 -6.85 10.32 12.55
C GLY A 74 -5.68 9.77 13.40
N PHE A 75 -5.72 8.49 13.75
CA PHE A 75 -4.61 7.83 14.42
C PHE A 75 -3.34 7.80 13.56
N LEU A 76 -3.44 7.45 12.28
CA LEU A 76 -2.30 7.43 11.37
C LEU A 76 -1.65 8.82 11.24
N ASP A 77 -2.49 9.89 11.21
CA ASP A 77 -2.01 11.28 11.20
C ASP A 77 -1.27 11.65 12.49
N GLU A 78 -1.87 11.36 13.65
CA GLU A 78 -1.26 11.63 14.97
C GLU A 78 0.05 10.87 15.18
N ALA A 79 0.15 9.64 14.65
CA ALA A 79 1.35 8.83 14.70
C ALA A 79 2.43 9.28 13.69
N GLY A 80 2.11 10.19 12.76
CA GLY A 80 3.03 10.68 11.73
C GLY A 80 3.42 9.62 10.70
N ILE A 81 2.54 8.66 10.44
CA ILE A 81 2.76 7.54 9.52
C ILE A 81 1.73 7.49 8.39
N ASN A 82 0.76 8.42 8.38
CA ASN A 82 -0.21 8.52 7.31
C ASN A 82 0.45 9.00 6.02
N LEU A 83 0.19 8.28 4.94
CA LEU A 83 0.64 8.66 3.60
C LEU A 83 -0.54 9.15 2.73
N ASP A 84 -1.80 9.01 3.20
CA ASP A 84 -2.97 9.42 2.41
C ASP A 84 -2.93 10.91 2.07
N LYS A 85 -2.86 11.23 0.77
CA LYS A 85 -2.75 12.59 0.22
C LYS A 85 -1.53 13.38 0.75
N GLN A 86 -0.50 12.65 1.14
CA GLN A 86 0.74 13.22 1.66
C GLN A 86 1.93 12.65 0.88
N SER A 87 3.03 13.39 0.90
CA SER A 87 4.33 12.93 0.44
C SER A 87 5.21 12.55 1.63
N HIS A 88 6.12 11.63 1.39
CA HIS A 88 7.18 11.30 2.33
C HIS A 88 8.48 11.06 1.56
N ARG A 89 9.61 11.55 2.09
CA ARG A 89 10.94 11.27 1.54
C ARG A 89 11.74 10.36 2.46
N HIS A 90 12.38 9.36 1.87
CA HIS A 90 13.34 8.50 2.55
C HIS A 90 14.61 8.37 1.68
N GLY A 91 15.62 9.21 1.94
CA GLY A 91 16.75 9.37 1.03
C GLY A 91 16.29 9.89 -0.33
N ASP A 92 16.66 9.16 -1.39
CA ASP A 92 16.29 9.46 -2.78
C ASP A 92 14.99 8.75 -3.22
N VAL A 93 14.23 8.20 -2.28
CA VAL A 93 12.92 7.57 -2.53
C VAL A 93 11.82 8.50 -2.08
N GLY A 94 10.94 8.89 -3.00
CA GLY A 94 9.71 9.64 -2.77
C GLY A 94 8.51 8.69 -2.65
N LEU A 95 7.65 8.92 -1.67
CA LEU A 95 6.42 8.14 -1.48
C LEU A 95 5.23 9.07 -1.47
N VAL A 96 4.17 8.68 -2.17
CA VAL A 96 2.88 9.40 -2.18
C VAL A 96 1.78 8.37 -2.01
N GLY A 97 0.71 8.71 -1.28
CA GLY A 97 -0.36 7.78 -1.01
C GLY A 97 -1.76 8.30 -1.34
N MET A 98 -2.65 7.37 -1.64
CA MET A 98 -4.08 7.60 -1.80
C MET A 98 -4.88 6.50 -1.10
N GLY A 99 -5.39 6.81 0.07
CA GLY A 99 -6.30 5.95 0.81
C GLY A 99 -7.73 5.96 0.25
N MET A 100 -8.55 5.08 0.81
CA MET A 100 -9.98 5.02 0.55
C MET A 100 -10.75 4.80 1.86
N PRO A 101 -10.73 5.74 2.82
CA PRO A 101 -11.42 5.55 4.09
C PRO A 101 -12.94 5.42 3.89
N THR A 102 -13.61 4.78 4.84
CA THR A 102 -15.06 4.49 4.79
C THR A 102 -15.92 5.72 4.46
N SER A 103 -15.56 6.89 4.98
CA SER A 103 -16.25 8.14 4.71
C SER A 103 -16.23 8.55 3.23
N MET A 104 -15.17 8.18 2.51
CA MET A 104 -15.01 8.49 1.09
C MET A 104 -15.94 7.65 0.22
N VAL A 105 -16.15 6.39 0.57
CA VAL A 105 -17.07 5.48 -0.14
C VAL A 105 -18.51 6.02 -0.10
N LEU A 106 -18.87 6.68 1.00
CA LEU A 106 -20.21 7.25 1.22
C LEU A 106 -20.39 8.67 0.69
N GLY A 107 -19.30 9.41 0.42
CA GLY A 107 -19.33 10.87 0.22
C GLY A 107 -19.10 11.40 -1.22
N GLY A 108 -18.59 10.64 -2.14
CA GLY A 108 -18.49 11.00 -3.58
C GLY A 108 -17.57 12.18 -3.95
N MET A 109 -16.38 12.33 -3.36
CA MET A 109 -15.50 13.50 -3.52
C MET A 109 -14.20 13.20 -4.27
N LEU A 110 -14.27 13.06 -5.62
CA LEU A 110 -13.11 12.74 -6.47
C LEU A 110 -12.27 13.96 -6.92
N LEU A 111 -12.86 15.15 -7.08
CA LEU A 111 -12.17 16.28 -7.71
C LEU A 111 -11.15 17.01 -6.82
N THR A 112 -11.35 17.05 -5.51
CA THR A 112 -10.40 17.69 -4.58
C THR A 112 -9.17 16.82 -4.31
N GLN A 113 -9.25 15.53 -4.56
CA GLN A 113 -8.16 14.58 -4.31
C GLN A 113 -7.05 14.71 -5.34
N TYR A 114 -7.40 14.99 -6.61
CA TYR A 114 -6.40 15.09 -7.68
C TYR A 114 -5.40 16.22 -7.39
N ALA A 115 -5.88 17.40 -7.04
CA ALA A 115 -5.01 18.54 -6.76
C ALA A 115 -4.05 18.26 -5.59
N THR A 116 -4.55 17.64 -4.52
CA THR A 116 -3.71 17.30 -3.34
C THR A 116 -2.66 16.24 -3.66
N LEU A 117 -3.02 15.23 -4.48
CA LEU A 117 -2.08 14.21 -4.93
C LEU A 117 -1.05 14.77 -5.92
N ASP A 118 -1.46 15.71 -6.78
CA ASP A 118 -0.58 16.38 -7.71
C ASP A 118 0.48 17.21 -6.95
N ASP A 119 0.06 17.97 -5.94
CA ASP A 119 0.95 18.72 -5.06
C ASP A 119 1.93 17.77 -4.32
N ALA A 120 1.44 16.65 -3.79
CA ALA A 120 2.28 15.66 -3.12
C ALA A 120 3.31 15.00 -4.05
N MET A 121 2.93 14.71 -5.30
CA MET A 121 3.87 14.21 -6.33
C MET A 121 4.92 15.25 -6.69
N GLU A 122 4.55 16.54 -6.78
CA GLU A 122 5.49 17.62 -7.07
C GLU A 122 6.54 17.78 -5.95
N GLU A 123 6.18 17.49 -4.69
CA GLU A 123 7.12 17.53 -3.56
C GLU A 123 8.21 16.44 -3.63
N VAL A 124 7.98 15.35 -4.36
CA VAL A 124 8.92 14.22 -4.48
C VAL A 124 9.50 14.05 -5.89
N LYS A 125 9.20 14.96 -6.82
CA LYS A 125 9.62 14.87 -8.23
C LYS A 125 11.13 14.77 -8.47
N ASP A 126 11.94 15.26 -7.52
CA ASP A 126 13.40 15.23 -7.60
C ASP A 126 14.00 13.96 -6.97
N CYS A 127 13.19 13.03 -6.52
CA CYS A 127 13.65 11.73 -6.05
C CYS A 127 14.00 10.81 -7.22
N ASP A 128 14.98 9.94 -7.04
CA ASP A 128 15.40 8.97 -8.08
C ASP A 128 14.35 7.87 -8.29
N THR A 129 13.59 7.55 -7.26
CA THR A 129 12.50 6.57 -7.30
C THR A 129 11.27 7.14 -6.64
N THR A 130 10.12 7.07 -7.30
CA THR A 130 8.83 7.45 -6.73
C THR A 130 7.93 6.24 -6.59
N ILE A 131 7.35 6.08 -5.39
CA ILE A 131 6.42 5.01 -5.05
C ILE A 131 5.05 5.62 -4.80
N PHE A 132 4.05 5.18 -5.55
CA PHE A 132 2.66 5.52 -5.31
C PHE A 132 1.96 4.35 -4.59
N VAL A 133 1.39 4.61 -3.41
CA VAL A 133 0.63 3.64 -2.64
C VAL A 133 -0.85 3.98 -2.74
N SER A 134 -1.65 3.11 -3.34
CA SER A 134 -3.11 3.30 -3.47
C SER A 134 -3.85 2.11 -2.88
N HIS A 135 -4.93 2.33 -2.12
CA HIS A 135 -5.73 1.19 -1.69
C HIS A 135 -6.42 0.51 -2.87
N MET A 136 -7.08 1.30 -3.74
CA MET A 136 -7.68 0.76 -4.97
C MET A 136 -6.62 0.44 -6.03
N PRO A 137 -6.71 -0.72 -6.70
CA PRO A 137 -5.86 -1.01 -7.85
C PRO A 137 -6.26 -0.16 -9.08
N PRO A 138 -5.32 0.06 -10.03
CA PRO A 138 -5.62 0.73 -11.29
C PRO A 138 -6.45 -0.17 -12.20
N ALA A 139 -7.44 0.40 -12.89
CA ALA A 139 -8.34 -0.33 -13.79
C ALA A 139 -7.62 -0.93 -15.00
N GLY A 140 -7.97 -2.16 -15.36
CA GLY A 140 -7.52 -2.84 -16.57
C GLY A 140 -6.15 -3.48 -16.47
N THR A 141 -5.71 -3.82 -15.26
CA THR A 141 -4.49 -4.56 -14.97
C THR A 141 -4.82 -5.94 -14.37
N LYS A 142 -3.81 -6.80 -14.21
CA LYS A 142 -4.00 -8.07 -13.49
C LYS A 142 -4.30 -7.88 -11.99
N THR A 143 -4.03 -6.68 -11.47
CA THR A 143 -4.18 -6.37 -10.04
C THR A 143 -5.62 -5.98 -9.64
N ASP A 144 -6.54 -5.88 -10.62
CA ASP A 144 -7.93 -5.49 -10.41
C ASP A 144 -8.96 -6.46 -11.01
N MET A 145 -8.53 -7.64 -11.46
CA MET A 145 -9.38 -8.62 -12.13
C MET A 145 -10.00 -9.59 -11.13
N ILE A 146 -11.32 -9.59 -10.99
CA ILE A 146 -12.04 -10.52 -10.12
C ILE A 146 -12.28 -11.89 -10.77
N PHE A 147 -12.77 -12.87 -10.02
CA PHE A 147 -13.00 -14.26 -10.50
C PHE A 147 -13.89 -14.37 -11.76
N THR A 148 -14.74 -13.36 -12.03
CA THR A 148 -15.57 -13.31 -13.24
C THR A 148 -14.82 -12.74 -14.46
N GLU A 149 -13.53 -12.51 -14.36
CA GLU A 149 -12.67 -11.88 -15.37
C GLU A 149 -13.06 -10.40 -15.66
N GLU A 150 -13.82 -9.78 -14.76
CA GLU A 150 -14.16 -8.36 -14.84
C GLU A 150 -13.11 -7.51 -14.14
N HIS A 151 -12.80 -6.34 -14.72
CA HIS A 151 -11.94 -5.33 -14.12
C HIS A 151 -12.77 -4.39 -13.25
N VAL A 152 -12.42 -4.28 -11.97
CA VAL A 152 -13.16 -3.49 -10.97
C VAL A 152 -12.32 -2.38 -10.34
N GLY A 153 -11.12 -2.15 -10.87
CA GLY A 153 -10.19 -1.13 -10.39
C GLY A 153 -10.62 0.30 -10.70
N SER A 154 -9.82 1.23 -10.22
CA SER A 154 -10.07 2.67 -10.35
C SER A 154 -9.49 3.24 -11.65
N ASN A 155 -10.36 3.84 -12.48
CA ASN A 155 -9.92 4.61 -13.64
C ASN A 155 -9.12 5.86 -13.22
N PHE A 156 -9.40 6.42 -12.05
CA PHE A 156 -8.63 7.54 -11.49
C PHE A 156 -7.19 7.13 -11.20
N VAL A 157 -6.97 6.03 -10.48
CA VAL A 157 -5.64 5.50 -10.17
C VAL A 157 -4.87 5.17 -11.44
N LYS A 158 -5.55 4.58 -12.44
CA LYS A 158 -4.96 4.32 -13.75
C LYS A 158 -4.48 5.61 -14.43
N SER A 159 -5.38 6.60 -14.57
CA SER A 159 -5.04 7.87 -15.24
C SER A 159 -3.92 8.62 -14.50
N PHE A 160 -3.92 8.58 -13.17
CA PHE A 160 -2.88 9.19 -12.36
C PHE A 160 -1.52 8.50 -12.58
N ALA A 161 -1.49 7.16 -12.59
CA ALA A 161 -0.27 6.41 -12.88
C ALA A 161 0.22 6.63 -14.33
N GLU A 162 -0.68 6.70 -15.31
CA GLU A 162 -0.34 7.01 -16.71
C GLU A 162 0.27 8.41 -16.88
N GLU A 163 -0.22 9.39 -16.11
CA GLU A 163 0.27 10.77 -16.18
C GLU A 163 1.57 10.96 -15.40
N LYS A 164 1.64 10.47 -14.17
CA LYS A 164 2.78 10.71 -13.26
C LYS A 164 3.92 9.72 -13.44
N GLN A 165 3.65 8.53 -13.98
CA GLN A 165 4.63 7.47 -14.23
C GLN A 165 5.54 7.20 -13.00
N PRO A 166 5.00 6.98 -11.77
CA PRO A 166 5.84 6.53 -10.67
C PRO A 166 6.54 5.22 -11.03
N GLU A 167 7.73 4.96 -10.53
CA GLU A 167 8.46 3.72 -10.81
C GLU A 167 7.72 2.50 -10.26
N LEU A 168 7.00 2.67 -9.13
CA LEU A 168 6.28 1.60 -8.46
C LEU A 168 4.90 2.09 -7.98
N LEU A 169 3.86 1.28 -8.24
CA LEU A 169 2.53 1.42 -7.66
C LEU A 169 2.22 0.18 -6.82
N ILE A 170 1.95 0.37 -5.52
CA ILE A 170 1.51 -0.68 -4.61
C ILE A 170 0.02 -0.49 -4.35
N CYS A 171 -0.78 -1.56 -4.49
CA CYS A 171 -2.22 -1.51 -4.23
C CYS A 171 -2.70 -2.72 -3.41
N GLY A 172 -3.98 -2.73 -3.03
CA GLY A 172 -4.65 -3.80 -2.30
C GLY A 172 -6.09 -3.99 -2.75
N HIS A 173 -7.02 -4.11 -1.79
CA HIS A 173 -8.49 -4.12 -1.94
C HIS A 173 -9.06 -5.34 -2.66
N ILE A 174 -8.55 -5.71 -3.82
CA ILE A 174 -9.04 -6.88 -4.57
C ILE A 174 -8.16 -8.08 -4.22
N HIS A 175 -8.57 -8.84 -3.21
CA HIS A 175 -7.77 -9.91 -2.61
C HIS A 175 -7.38 -11.00 -3.62
N GLU A 176 -8.33 -11.39 -4.50
CA GLU A 176 -8.11 -12.40 -5.53
C GLU A 176 -7.17 -11.96 -6.65
N SER A 177 -6.90 -10.66 -6.76
CA SER A 177 -6.06 -10.08 -7.83
C SER A 177 -4.59 -9.89 -7.42
N ARG A 178 -4.09 -10.78 -6.56
CA ARG A 178 -2.67 -10.81 -6.19
C ARG A 178 -1.79 -11.03 -7.43
N ALA A 179 -1.11 -9.98 -7.86
CA ALA A 179 -0.38 -10.00 -9.14
C ALA A 179 0.69 -8.90 -9.23
N ILE A 180 1.53 -9.04 -10.25
CA ILE A 180 2.44 -8.01 -10.74
C ILE A 180 2.05 -7.71 -12.18
N ASP A 181 1.96 -6.42 -12.53
CA ASP A 181 1.65 -5.94 -13.88
C ASP A 181 2.33 -4.58 -14.14
N HIS A 182 2.02 -3.91 -15.24
CA HIS A 182 2.60 -2.63 -15.62
C HIS A 182 1.55 -1.67 -16.20
N ILE A 183 1.78 -0.36 -15.98
CA ILE A 183 1.13 0.73 -16.70
C ILE A 183 2.25 1.61 -17.28
N GLY A 184 2.48 1.52 -18.59
CA GLY A 184 3.66 2.16 -19.18
C GLY A 184 4.95 1.63 -18.53
N ASN A 185 5.72 2.51 -17.90
CA ASN A 185 6.93 2.14 -17.16
C ASN A 185 6.69 1.86 -15.68
N THR A 186 5.50 2.16 -15.16
CA THR A 186 5.14 1.92 -13.76
C THR A 186 4.94 0.44 -13.49
N LEU A 187 5.72 -0.13 -12.58
CA LEU A 187 5.50 -1.48 -12.05
C LEU A 187 4.33 -1.45 -11.06
N VAL A 188 3.31 -2.29 -11.27
CA VAL A 188 2.11 -2.36 -10.43
C VAL A 188 2.12 -3.64 -9.63
N VAL A 189 1.94 -3.54 -8.31
CA VAL A 189 2.00 -4.68 -7.40
C VAL A 189 0.79 -4.72 -6.49
N ASN A 190 0.01 -5.79 -6.56
CA ASN A 190 -0.93 -6.18 -5.53
C ASN A 190 -0.32 -7.35 -4.74
N PRO A 191 0.09 -7.16 -3.47
CA PRO A 191 0.72 -8.21 -2.68
C PRO A 191 -0.24 -9.34 -2.30
N GLY A 192 -1.55 -9.12 -2.44
CA GLY A 192 -2.61 -9.92 -1.84
C GLY A 192 -2.86 -9.57 -0.38
N ALA A 193 -3.92 -10.10 0.20
CA ALA A 193 -4.31 -9.80 1.56
C ALA A 193 -3.42 -10.49 2.61
N VAL A 194 -2.94 -9.72 3.59
CA VAL A 194 -2.24 -10.29 4.77
C VAL A 194 -3.19 -11.22 5.53
N ALA A 195 -4.48 -10.91 5.60
CA ALA A 195 -5.51 -11.77 6.19
C ALA A 195 -5.54 -13.17 5.58
N GLU A 196 -5.14 -13.32 4.32
CA GLU A 196 -5.03 -14.60 3.60
C GLU A 196 -3.62 -15.18 3.59
N GLY A 197 -2.68 -14.50 4.23
CA GLY A 197 -1.29 -14.93 4.37
C GLY A 197 -0.39 -14.53 3.23
N TYR A 198 -0.61 -13.36 2.60
CA TYR A 198 0.20 -12.86 1.49
C TYR A 198 0.92 -11.57 1.83
N ILE A 199 2.12 -11.39 1.24
CA ILE A 199 2.90 -10.15 1.25
C ILE A 199 3.71 -10.05 -0.05
N ALA A 200 4.23 -8.85 -0.35
CA ALA A 200 5.29 -8.69 -1.34
C ALA A 200 6.58 -8.20 -0.66
N GLU A 201 7.71 -8.75 -1.10
CA GLU A 201 9.06 -8.25 -0.85
C GLU A 201 9.52 -7.51 -2.09
N ILE A 202 9.99 -6.29 -1.92
CA ILE A 202 10.43 -5.40 -2.99
C ILE A 202 11.85 -4.96 -2.69
N ASP A 203 12.74 -5.11 -3.66
CA ASP A 203 14.09 -4.58 -3.61
C ASP A 203 14.23 -3.51 -4.70
N LEU A 204 14.45 -2.26 -4.28
CA LEU A 204 14.60 -1.13 -5.21
C LEU A 204 15.95 -1.14 -5.92
N ASP A 205 16.95 -1.86 -5.40
CA ASP A 205 18.32 -1.95 -5.92
C ASP A 205 18.57 -3.32 -6.59
N GLY A 206 17.54 -3.95 -7.17
CA GLY A 206 17.66 -5.21 -7.89
C GLY A 206 18.61 -5.11 -9.10
N GLU A 207 19.15 -6.24 -9.59
CA GLU A 207 20.15 -6.27 -10.68
C GLU A 207 19.64 -5.57 -11.97
N ASP A 208 18.33 -5.65 -12.25
CA ASP A 208 17.70 -5.09 -13.45
C ASP A 208 16.70 -3.95 -13.12
N GLY A 209 16.80 -3.33 -11.93
CA GLY A 209 15.88 -2.33 -11.41
C GLY A 209 15.09 -2.81 -10.20
N ILE A 210 13.79 -2.50 -10.12
CA ILE A 210 12.93 -2.93 -9.01
C ILE A 210 12.61 -4.42 -9.13
N ASP A 211 13.06 -5.23 -8.17
CA ASP A 211 12.73 -6.66 -8.07
C ASP A 211 11.57 -6.87 -7.08
N VAL A 212 10.57 -7.67 -7.46
CA VAL A 212 9.39 -7.96 -6.65
C VAL A 212 9.16 -9.44 -6.51
N LYS A 213 9.04 -9.91 -5.27
CA LYS A 213 8.69 -11.29 -4.94
C LYS A 213 7.40 -11.34 -4.14
N LEU A 214 6.41 -12.05 -4.68
CA LEU A 214 5.15 -12.32 -3.98
C LEU A 214 5.31 -13.56 -3.10
N HIS A 215 5.08 -13.43 -1.80
CA HIS A 215 5.24 -14.50 -0.83
C HIS A 215 3.93 -14.95 -0.22
N ARG A 216 3.87 -16.23 0.15
CA ARG A 216 2.89 -16.78 1.06
C ARG A 216 3.56 -17.06 2.41
N LEU A 217 2.94 -16.59 3.49
CA LEU A 217 3.52 -16.64 4.84
C LEU A 217 3.66 -18.06 5.41
N ASP A 218 2.79 -18.97 4.97
CA ASP A 218 2.79 -20.38 5.43
C ASP A 218 3.84 -21.26 4.73
N GLU A 219 4.48 -20.75 3.67
CA GLU A 219 5.54 -21.48 2.97
C GLU A 219 6.86 -21.32 3.72
N LYS A 220 7.40 -22.45 4.19
CA LYS A 220 8.77 -22.49 4.75
C LYS A 220 9.74 -22.24 3.60
N GLY A 221 10.33 -21.04 3.56
CA GLY A 221 11.45 -20.72 2.68
C GLY A 221 12.71 -21.48 3.07
#